data_139cf993ee07b79e26c6a22ef824793b
#
_entry.id   139cf993ee07b79e26c6a22ef824793b
#
_cell.length_a   1.000
_cell.length_b   1.000
_cell.length_c   1.000
_cell.angle_alpha   90.00
_cell.angle_beta   90.00
_cell.angle_gamma   90.00
#
_symmetry.space_group_name_H-M   'P 1'
#
loop_
_entity.id
_entity.type
_entity.pdbx_description
1 polymer ?
#
loop_
_entity_poly.entity_id
_entity_poly.type
_entity_poly.pdbx_seq_one_letter_code
_entity_poly.pdbx_strand_id
1 'polypeptide(L)'
;MKTLLVQLAKRSYPIHIGAGLLSQGMLIRERLQKERLCIVTDDRVGPLYLEKLRASLKPLVVESVALPHGEENKDWENLDLIFTALLKSGYGRDSALIALGGGVVGDLTGFAAACYQRGIPYVQVATTLLAQVDSSVGGKTAINHRYGKNMIGAFHQPLVVIADTATLNTLDARQLGAGLAEVIKYGLIKDIHFFEWLEANIQLLMAKDEEALDRAVVRSCEIKSAIVAADEREEGERALLNLGHTFGQIGRASCRGRV
;
A
#
# COMPACT_ATOMS: atom_id res chain seq x y z
N MET A 1 14.77 -9.43 -7.50
CA MET A 1 13.74 -9.53 -6.44
C MET A 1 14.39 -9.69 -5.07
N LYS A 2 13.98 -8.92 -4.08
CA LYS A 2 14.35 -9.06 -2.66
C LYS A 2 13.09 -9.37 -1.84
N THR A 3 13.21 -10.19 -0.81
CA THR A 3 12.11 -10.50 0.11
C THR A 3 12.48 -10.08 1.52
N LEU A 4 11.63 -9.28 2.15
CA LEU A 4 11.75 -8.87 3.54
C LEU A 4 10.60 -9.51 4.34
N LEU A 5 10.82 -9.79 5.62
CA LEU A 5 9.78 -10.32 6.50
C LEU A 5 9.41 -9.27 7.55
N VAL A 6 8.14 -8.87 7.58
CA VAL A 6 7.59 -8.10 8.69
C VAL A 6 7.28 -9.06 9.83
N GLN A 7 8.02 -8.95 10.93
CA GLN A 7 7.94 -9.89 12.05
C GLN A 7 6.85 -9.47 13.04
N LEU A 8 5.71 -10.17 13.02
CA LEU A 8 4.54 -9.93 13.87
C LEU A 8 4.00 -11.23 14.48
N ALA A 9 4.91 -12.11 14.93
CA ALA A 9 4.59 -13.43 15.46
C ALA A 9 3.72 -14.23 14.45
N LYS A 10 2.50 -14.61 14.84
CA LYS A 10 1.58 -15.38 13.97
C LYS A 10 1.04 -14.59 12.76
N ARG A 11 1.19 -13.25 12.74
CA ARG A 11 0.74 -12.36 11.67
C ARG A 11 1.88 -11.84 10.80
N SER A 12 3.06 -12.48 10.89
CA SER A 12 4.21 -12.14 10.05
C SER A 12 3.92 -12.39 8.58
N TYR A 13 4.36 -11.48 7.72
CA TYR A 13 4.13 -11.55 6.28
C TYR A 13 5.34 -11.07 5.48
N PRO A 14 5.56 -11.60 4.26
CA PRO A 14 6.63 -11.14 3.40
C PRO A 14 6.25 -9.90 2.61
N ILE A 15 7.28 -9.09 2.30
CA ILE A 15 7.25 -8.03 1.28
C ILE A 15 8.19 -8.47 0.17
N HIS A 16 7.67 -8.66 -1.04
CA HIS A 16 8.47 -8.94 -2.23
C HIS A 16 8.69 -7.64 -3.01
N ILE A 17 9.94 -7.30 -3.29
CA ILE A 17 10.35 -6.03 -3.91
C ILE A 17 11.19 -6.32 -5.16
N GLY A 18 10.89 -5.64 -6.25
CA GLY A 18 11.66 -5.71 -7.51
C GLY A 18 10.77 -5.55 -8.73
N ALA A 19 11.39 -5.48 -9.90
CA ALA A 19 10.67 -5.28 -11.17
C ALA A 19 10.01 -6.56 -11.69
N GLY A 20 8.82 -6.43 -12.31
CA GLY A 20 8.11 -7.51 -13.01
C GLY A 20 7.34 -8.49 -12.12
N LEU A 21 7.14 -8.19 -10.85
CA LEU A 21 6.49 -9.09 -9.88
C LEU A 21 5.01 -9.30 -10.15
N LEU A 22 4.32 -8.38 -10.82
CA LEU A 22 2.92 -8.55 -11.24
C LEU A 22 2.69 -9.80 -12.10
N SER A 23 3.72 -10.28 -12.79
CA SER A 23 3.66 -11.49 -13.59
C SER A 23 3.91 -12.78 -12.79
N GLN A 24 4.28 -12.66 -11.53
CA GLN A 24 4.64 -13.77 -10.65
C GLN A 24 3.50 -14.11 -9.67
N GLY A 25 2.33 -14.44 -10.19
CA GLY A 25 1.14 -14.73 -9.38
C GLY A 25 1.30 -15.87 -8.37
N MET A 26 2.32 -16.71 -8.48
CA MET A 26 2.66 -17.71 -7.47
C MET A 26 2.95 -17.10 -6.10
N LEU A 27 3.61 -15.93 -6.03
CA LEU A 27 3.90 -15.23 -4.78
C LEU A 27 2.63 -14.93 -3.97
N ILE A 28 1.51 -14.71 -4.68
CA ILE A 28 0.20 -14.45 -4.09
C ILE A 28 -0.50 -15.78 -3.78
N ARG A 29 -0.56 -16.71 -4.75
CA ARG A 29 -1.30 -17.97 -4.62
C ARG A 29 -0.83 -18.85 -3.47
N GLU A 30 0.48 -18.95 -3.26
CA GLU A 30 1.08 -19.74 -2.17
C GLU A 30 0.64 -19.24 -0.78
N ARG A 31 0.32 -17.97 -0.65
CA ARG A 31 -0.09 -17.35 0.62
C ARG A 31 -1.60 -17.33 0.82
N LEU A 32 -2.37 -17.15 -0.24
CA LEU A 32 -3.82 -16.99 -0.12
C LEU A 32 -4.57 -18.29 0.15
N GLN A 33 -4.17 -19.40 -0.46
CA GLN A 33 -4.87 -20.71 -0.35
C GLN A 33 -6.41 -20.60 -0.47
N LYS A 34 -6.88 -19.68 -1.34
CA LYS A 34 -8.29 -19.36 -1.57
C LYS A 34 -8.60 -19.49 -3.05
N GLU A 35 -9.79 -20.00 -3.36
CA GLU A 35 -10.19 -20.24 -4.75
C GLU A 35 -10.87 -19.03 -5.39
N ARG A 36 -11.50 -18.18 -4.58
CA ARG A 36 -12.24 -17.00 -5.04
C ARG A 36 -11.53 -15.71 -4.61
N LEU A 37 -11.13 -14.93 -5.59
CA LEU A 37 -10.39 -13.70 -5.39
C LEU A 37 -11.13 -12.52 -6.01
N CYS A 38 -11.18 -11.39 -5.31
CA CYS A 38 -11.64 -10.14 -5.87
C CYS A 38 -10.50 -9.11 -5.84
N ILE A 39 -10.13 -8.59 -7.02
CA ILE A 39 -9.18 -7.49 -7.15
C ILE A 39 -9.94 -6.18 -7.03
N VAL A 40 -9.57 -5.37 -6.06
CA VAL A 40 -9.99 -3.97 -5.93
C VAL A 40 -8.90 -3.09 -6.53
N THR A 41 -9.27 -2.22 -7.44
CA THR A 41 -8.36 -1.29 -8.12
C THR A 41 -9.04 0.05 -8.32
N ASP A 42 -8.40 1.01 -8.97
CA ASP A 42 -9.02 2.26 -9.38
C ASP A 42 -9.03 2.43 -10.91
N ASP A 43 -9.73 3.45 -11.39
CA ASP A 43 -9.93 3.76 -12.81
C ASP A 43 -8.65 4.25 -13.53
N ARG A 44 -7.56 4.52 -12.81
CA ARG A 44 -6.22 4.82 -13.36
C ARG A 44 -5.31 3.62 -13.41
N VAL A 45 -5.26 2.85 -12.32
CA VAL A 45 -4.37 1.69 -12.18
C VAL A 45 -4.94 0.47 -12.90
N GLY A 46 -6.26 0.27 -12.86
CA GLY A 46 -6.93 -0.86 -13.50
C GLY A 46 -6.57 -1.03 -14.97
N PRO A 47 -6.72 -0.01 -15.83
CA PRO A 47 -6.37 -0.09 -17.25
C PRO A 47 -4.91 -0.47 -17.52
N LEU A 48 -3.99 -0.17 -16.59
CA LEU A 48 -2.56 -0.42 -16.76
C LEU A 48 -2.14 -1.84 -16.34
N TYR A 49 -2.73 -2.37 -15.28
CA TYR A 49 -2.15 -3.52 -14.59
C TYR A 49 -3.13 -4.66 -14.28
N LEU A 50 -4.45 -4.43 -14.32
CA LEU A 50 -5.46 -5.43 -13.91
C LEU A 50 -5.33 -6.72 -14.72
N GLU A 51 -5.27 -6.64 -16.04
CA GLU A 51 -5.22 -7.83 -16.89
C GLU A 51 -3.90 -8.60 -16.74
N LYS A 52 -2.78 -7.88 -16.53
CA LYS A 52 -1.49 -8.50 -16.26
C LYS A 52 -1.52 -9.31 -14.97
N LEU A 53 -2.05 -8.72 -13.89
CA LEU A 53 -2.18 -9.41 -12.61
C LEU A 53 -3.17 -10.59 -12.71
N ARG A 54 -4.34 -10.38 -13.32
CA ARG A 54 -5.35 -11.43 -13.52
C ARG A 54 -4.80 -12.62 -14.29
N ALA A 55 -4.05 -12.38 -15.36
CA ALA A 55 -3.43 -13.44 -16.17
C ALA A 55 -2.42 -14.27 -15.34
N SER A 56 -1.67 -13.64 -14.44
CA SER A 56 -0.69 -14.32 -13.59
C SER A 56 -1.33 -15.20 -12.51
N LEU A 57 -2.59 -14.93 -12.15
CA LEU A 57 -3.33 -15.66 -11.11
C LEU A 57 -4.06 -16.90 -11.63
N LYS A 58 -4.07 -17.16 -12.94
CA LYS A 58 -4.67 -18.39 -13.49
C LYS A 58 -4.12 -19.64 -12.78
N PRO A 59 -4.96 -20.69 -12.54
CA PRO A 59 -6.35 -20.87 -13.04
C PRO A 59 -7.45 -20.33 -12.11
N LEU A 60 -7.14 -19.48 -11.11
CA LEU A 60 -8.13 -19.00 -10.15
C LEU A 60 -9.19 -18.12 -10.81
N VAL A 61 -10.41 -18.17 -10.29
CA VAL A 61 -11.49 -17.26 -10.68
C VAL A 61 -11.29 -15.93 -9.98
N VAL A 62 -11.07 -14.87 -10.77
CA VAL A 62 -10.76 -13.54 -10.24
C VAL A 62 -11.71 -12.52 -10.82
N GLU A 63 -12.58 -11.99 -9.96
CA GLU A 63 -13.42 -10.82 -10.27
C GLU A 63 -12.69 -9.51 -9.92
N SER A 64 -13.25 -8.38 -10.31
CA SER A 64 -12.66 -7.09 -9.98
C SER A 64 -13.69 -6.00 -9.76
N VAL A 65 -13.32 -5.05 -8.90
CA VAL A 65 -14.05 -3.81 -8.61
C VAL A 65 -13.12 -2.64 -8.91
N ALA A 66 -13.53 -1.72 -9.77
CA ALA A 66 -12.82 -0.49 -10.03
C ALA A 66 -13.49 0.67 -9.28
N LEU A 67 -12.73 1.36 -8.45
CA LEU A 67 -13.15 2.55 -7.72
C LEU A 67 -12.72 3.82 -8.46
N PRO A 68 -13.35 4.95 -8.23
CA PRO A 68 -12.80 6.23 -8.67
C PRO A 68 -11.48 6.50 -7.94
N HIS A 69 -10.47 7.03 -8.67
CA HIS A 69 -9.20 7.40 -8.07
C HIS A 69 -9.30 8.67 -7.21
N GLY A 70 -8.33 8.87 -6.31
CA GLY A 70 -8.20 10.09 -5.52
C GLY A 70 -8.51 9.91 -4.04
N GLU A 71 -7.85 10.73 -3.21
CA GLU A 71 -7.98 10.68 -1.75
C GLU A 71 -9.38 11.10 -1.27
N GLU A 72 -10.10 11.90 -2.05
CA GLU A 72 -11.48 12.30 -1.83
C GLU A 72 -12.46 11.13 -1.87
N ASN A 73 -12.09 10.06 -2.58
CA ASN A 73 -12.88 8.83 -2.73
C ASN A 73 -12.56 7.76 -1.69
N LYS A 74 -11.75 8.08 -0.69
CA LYS A 74 -11.43 7.19 0.43
C LYS A 74 -12.51 7.29 1.52
N ASP A 75 -13.71 6.86 1.25
CA ASP A 75 -14.91 7.10 2.06
C ASP A 75 -15.83 5.87 2.20
N TRP A 76 -16.96 6.06 2.86
CA TRP A 76 -17.98 5.03 3.05
C TRP A 76 -18.64 4.59 1.74
N GLU A 77 -18.88 5.49 0.81
CA GLU A 77 -19.58 5.20 -0.44
C GLU A 77 -18.76 4.22 -1.28
N ASN A 78 -17.47 4.48 -1.41
CA ASN A 78 -16.56 3.60 -2.13
C ASN A 78 -16.26 2.29 -1.38
N LEU A 79 -16.27 2.31 -0.05
CA LEU A 79 -16.21 1.08 0.75
C LEU A 79 -17.45 0.20 0.51
N ASP A 80 -18.64 0.79 0.44
CA ASP A 80 -19.89 0.07 0.16
C ASP A 80 -19.93 -0.52 -1.25
N LEU A 81 -19.29 0.11 -2.25
CA LEU A 81 -19.14 -0.48 -3.58
C LEU A 81 -18.41 -1.82 -3.52
N ILE A 82 -17.36 -1.92 -2.71
CA ILE A 82 -16.65 -3.19 -2.51
C ILE A 82 -17.56 -4.23 -1.86
N PHE A 83 -18.25 -3.88 -0.78
CA PHE A 83 -19.20 -4.82 -0.13
C PHE A 83 -20.32 -5.26 -1.05
N THR A 84 -20.90 -4.32 -1.78
CA THR A 84 -21.97 -4.61 -2.75
C THR A 84 -21.52 -5.59 -3.82
N ALA A 85 -20.31 -5.44 -4.37
CA ALA A 85 -19.77 -6.36 -5.36
C ALA A 85 -19.56 -7.77 -4.76
N LEU A 86 -18.97 -7.85 -3.57
CA LEU A 86 -18.72 -9.12 -2.88
C LEU A 86 -20.03 -9.86 -2.57
N LEU A 87 -21.06 -9.14 -2.08
CA LEU A 87 -22.35 -9.71 -1.74
C LEU A 87 -23.11 -10.19 -2.98
N LYS A 88 -23.15 -9.38 -4.04
CA LYS A 88 -23.81 -9.74 -5.32
C LYS A 88 -23.20 -10.99 -5.95
N SER A 89 -21.89 -11.14 -5.88
CA SER A 89 -21.17 -12.29 -6.40
C SER A 89 -21.11 -13.47 -5.42
N GLY A 90 -21.72 -13.38 -4.24
CA GLY A 90 -21.81 -14.46 -3.25
C GLY A 90 -20.44 -14.87 -2.67
N TYR A 91 -19.56 -13.91 -2.43
CA TYR A 91 -18.28 -14.15 -1.75
C TYR A 91 -18.50 -14.54 -0.29
N GLY A 92 -17.84 -15.60 0.17
CA GLY A 92 -17.91 -16.11 1.54
C GLY A 92 -16.60 -15.92 2.31
N ARG A 93 -16.47 -16.66 3.43
CA ARG A 93 -15.23 -16.67 4.24
C ARG A 93 -14.07 -17.39 3.54
N ASP A 94 -14.35 -18.14 2.51
CA ASP A 94 -13.41 -18.86 1.65
C ASP A 94 -12.77 -17.98 0.58
N SER A 95 -13.09 -16.68 0.57
CA SER A 95 -12.59 -15.70 -0.38
C SER A 95 -11.47 -14.81 0.18
N ALA A 96 -10.83 -14.05 -0.69
CA ALA A 96 -9.83 -13.06 -0.33
C ALA A 96 -9.87 -11.83 -1.25
N LEU A 97 -9.35 -10.70 -0.77
CA LEU A 97 -9.22 -9.47 -1.54
C LEU A 97 -7.76 -9.25 -1.98
N ILE A 98 -7.59 -8.62 -3.13
CA ILE A 98 -6.30 -8.14 -3.61
C ILE A 98 -6.44 -6.64 -3.88
N ALA A 99 -5.69 -5.82 -3.15
CA ALA A 99 -5.58 -4.39 -3.41
C ALA A 99 -4.55 -4.15 -4.51
N LEU A 100 -4.96 -3.73 -5.69
CA LEU A 100 -4.07 -3.36 -6.79
C LEU A 100 -4.12 -1.84 -6.98
N GLY A 101 -3.19 -1.11 -6.37
CA GLY A 101 -3.22 0.36 -6.45
C GLY A 101 -2.28 1.07 -5.49
N GLY A 102 -2.54 2.36 -5.30
CA GLY A 102 -1.89 3.20 -4.30
C GLY A 102 -2.48 3.04 -2.89
N GLY A 103 -2.11 3.95 -1.99
CA GLY A 103 -2.55 3.92 -0.58
C GLY A 103 -4.06 3.96 -0.40
N VAL A 104 -4.80 4.71 -1.22
CA VAL A 104 -6.27 4.79 -1.15
C VAL A 104 -6.91 3.42 -1.39
N VAL A 105 -6.51 2.74 -2.47
CA VAL A 105 -7.00 1.39 -2.79
C VAL A 105 -6.59 0.40 -1.71
N GLY A 106 -5.33 0.49 -1.24
CA GLY A 106 -4.81 -0.37 -0.18
C GLY A 106 -5.61 -0.26 1.12
N ASP A 107 -5.88 0.96 1.56
CA ASP A 107 -6.61 1.23 2.80
C ASP A 107 -8.09 0.82 2.70
N LEU A 108 -8.79 1.17 1.60
CA LEU A 108 -10.18 0.76 1.38
C LEU A 108 -10.32 -0.77 1.32
N THR A 109 -9.43 -1.43 0.58
CA THR A 109 -9.47 -2.90 0.44
C THR A 109 -9.16 -3.59 1.76
N GLY A 110 -8.13 -3.12 2.48
CA GLY A 110 -7.75 -3.69 3.77
C GLY A 110 -8.84 -3.49 4.82
N PHE A 111 -9.51 -2.34 4.85
CA PHE A 111 -10.62 -2.09 5.76
C PHE A 111 -11.87 -2.89 5.36
N ALA A 112 -12.15 -3.01 4.06
CA ALA A 112 -13.20 -3.90 3.58
C ALA A 112 -12.94 -5.35 4.02
N ALA A 113 -11.70 -5.84 3.86
CA ALA A 113 -11.31 -7.18 4.28
C ALA A 113 -11.46 -7.39 5.79
N ALA A 114 -11.10 -6.39 6.60
CA ALA A 114 -11.25 -6.45 8.05
C ALA A 114 -12.72 -6.56 8.51
N CYS A 115 -13.64 -5.91 7.79
CA CYS A 115 -15.05 -5.85 8.15
C CYS A 115 -15.87 -7.00 7.53
N TYR A 116 -15.58 -7.38 6.27
CA TYR A 116 -16.34 -8.37 5.54
C TYR A 116 -16.26 -9.75 6.21
N GLN A 117 -17.42 -10.38 6.45
CA GLN A 117 -17.51 -11.68 7.13
C GLN A 117 -16.77 -11.75 8.50
N ARG A 118 -16.55 -10.60 9.15
CA ARG A 118 -15.75 -10.40 10.39
C ARG A 118 -14.26 -10.66 10.22
N GLY A 119 -13.77 -10.51 9.01
CA GLY A 119 -12.38 -10.64 8.61
C GLY A 119 -12.17 -11.73 7.56
N ILE A 120 -11.70 -11.32 6.38
CA ILE A 120 -11.18 -12.18 5.33
C ILE A 120 -9.73 -11.79 5.03
N PRO A 121 -8.92 -12.71 4.50
CA PRO A 121 -7.55 -12.37 4.13
C PRO A 121 -7.49 -11.39 2.95
N TYR A 122 -6.41 -10.62 2.89
CA TYR A 122 -6.12 -9.77 1.74
C TYR A 122 -4.63 -9.69 1.42
N VAL A 123 -4.33 -9.19 0.22
CA VAL A 123 -2.99 -8.98 -0.33
C VAL A 123 -2.88 -7.53 -0.80
N GLN A 124 -1.71 -6.94 -0.61
CA GLN A 124 -1.37 -5.62 -1.15
C GLN A 124 -0.47 -5.75 -2.37
N VAL A 125 -0.87 -5.18 -3.50
CA VAL A 125 -0.07 -5.00 -4.70
C VAL A 125 0.10 -3.49 -4.91
N ALA A 126 1.19 -2.96 -4.34
CA ALA A 126 1.46 -1.53 -4.26
C ALA A 126 2.03 -0.99 -5.57
N THR A 127 1.34 -0.02 -6.20
CA THR A 127 1.71 0.53 -7.51
C THR A 127 2.25 1.95 -7.48
N THR A 128 2.20 2.64 -6.32
CA THR A 128 2.81 3.96 -6.12
C THR A 128 4.00 3.85 -5.18
N LEU A 129 5.00 4.75 -5.32
CA LEU A 129 6.15 4.74 -4.43
C LEU A 129 5.73 4.90 -2.96
N LEU A 130 4.80 5.82 -2.67
CA LEU A 130 4.25 6.01 -1.33
C LEU A 130 3.63 4.71 -0.76
N ALA A 131 2.91 3.96 -1.59
CA ALA A 131 2.34 2.69 -1.15
C ALA A 131 3.43 1.63 -0.92
N GLN A 132 4.43 1.54 -1.79
CA GLN A 132 5.52 0.58 -1.67
C GLN A 132 6.36 0.78 -0.41
N VAL A 133 6.66 2.05 -0.06
CA VAL A 133 7.54 2.35 1.07
C VAL A 133 6.79 2.60 2.39
N ASP A 134 5.50 2.92 2.33
CA ASP A 134 4.75 3.35 3.52
C ASP A 134 3.40 2.64 3.67
N SER A 135 2.33 3.02 2.97
CA SER A 135 0.96 2.63 3.33
C SER A 135 0.69 1.12 3.29
N SER A 136 1.40 0.32 2.49
CA SER A 136 1.24 -1.13 2.45
C SER A 136 1.88 -1.88 3.63
N VAL A 137 2.66 -1.19 4.49
CA VAL A 137 3.41 -1.81 5.59
C VAL A 137 2.83 -1.40 6.94
N GLY A 138 2.48 -2.39 7.77
CA GLY A 138 2.05 -2.16 9.15
C GLY A 138 0.56 -2.20 9.40
N GLY A 139 -0.24 -2.63 8.41
CA GLY A 139 -1.63 -3.03 8.55
C GLY A 139 -2.63 -1.95 8.98
N LYS A 140 -2.25 -0.68 8.95
CA LYS A 140 -3.21 0.41 9.15
C LYS A 140 -4.10 0.52 7.92
N THR A 141 -5.40 0.32 8.08
CA THR A 141 -6.41 0.45 7.04
C THR A 141 -7.51 1.37 7.52
N ALA A 142 -7.95 2.30 6.69
CA ALA A 142 -8.88 3.31 7.13
C ALA A 142 -9.65 3.97 5.97
N ILE A 143 -10.71 4.67 6.34
CA ILE A 143 -11.43 5.61 5.48
C ILE A 143 -11.43 7.01 6.08
N ASN A 144 -11.69 7.98 5.22
CA ASN A 144 -11.87 9.38 5.63
C ASN A 144 -13.31 9.63 6.03
N HIS A 145 -13.48 10.57 6.91
CA HIS A 145 -14.76 11.12 7.30
C HIS A 145 -14.71 12.65 7.15
N ARG A 146 -15.86 13.31 6.97
CA ARG A 146 -15.93 14.79 6.85
C ARG A 146 -15.29 15.55 8.01
N TYR A 147 -15.17 14.93 9.17
CA TYR A 147 -14.56 15.52 10.37
C TYR A 147 -13.12 15.09 10.63
N GLY A 148 -12.55 14.20 9.82
CA GLY A 148 -11.16 13.79 10.01
C GLY A 148 -10.70 12.73 9.02
N LYS A 149 -9.41 12.77 8.68
CA LYS A 149 -8.76 11.78 7.84
C LYS A 149 -8.38 10.55 8.64
N ASN A 150 -8.59 9.35 8.07
CA ASN A 150 -8.15 8.07 8.63
C ASN A 150 -8.65 7.78 10.06
N MET A 151 -9.79 8.38 10.46
CA MET A 151 -10.31 8.24 11.83
C MET A 151 -11.14 6.97 12.02
N ILE A 152 -11.53 6.31 10.94
CA ILE A 152 -12.34 5.10 10.95
C ILE A 152 -11.57 4.02 10.22
N GLY A 153 -11.23 2.93 10.91
CA GLY A 153 -10.41 1.89 10.32
C GLY A 153 -10.12 0.73 11.26
N ALA A 154 -9.22 -0.14 10.82
CA ALA A 154 -8.78 -1.31 11.57
C ALA A 154 -7.29 -1.59 11.35
N PHE A 155 -6.66 -2.24 12.32
CA PHE A 155 -5.38 -2.91 12.12
C PHE A 155 -5.64 -4.29 11.51
N HIS A 156 -5.37 -4.41 10.21
CA HIS A 156 -5.52 -5.66 9.47
C HIS A 156 -4.29 -5.92 8.61
N GLN A 157 -3.50 -6.93 8.97
CA GLN A 157 -2.24 -7.21 8.28
C GLN A 157 -2.50 -7.96 6.98
N PRO A 158 -1.82 -7.61 5.87
CA PRO A 158 -1.90 -8.37 4.63
C PRO A 158 -1.18 -9.71 4.77
N LEU A 159 -1.55 -10.72 3.98
CA LEU A 159 -0.82 -11.99 3.91
C LEU A 159 0.51 -11.87 3.17
N VAL A 160 0.60 -10.96 2.22
CA VAL A 160 1.79 -10.64 1.44
C VAL A 160 1.66 -9.24 0.85
N VAL A 161 2.79 -8.56 0.69
CA VAL A 161 2.91 -7.30 -0.05
C VAL A 161 3.77 -7.53 -1.28
N ILE A 162 3.28 -7.10 -2.44
CA ILE A 162 4.02 -7.08 -3.71
C ILE A 162 4.33 -5.62 -4.05
N ALA A 163 5.59 -5.25 -4.05
CA ALA A 163 6.10 -3.95 -4.46
C ALA A 163 6.82 -4.11 -5.81
N ASP A 164 6.06 -4.10 -6.91
CA ASP A 164 6.61 -4.17 -8.26
C ASP A 164 7.13 -2.79 -8.68
N THR A 165 8.45 -2.60 -8.60
CA THR A 165 9.09 -1.32 -8.90
C THR A 165 8.93 -0.89 -10.36
N ALA A 166 8.67 -1.82 -11.28
CA ALA A 166 8.36 -1.47 -12.67
C ALA A 166 7.06 -0.64 -12.79
N THR A 167 6.14 -0.71 -11.83
CA THR A 167 4.93 0.11 -11.83
C THR A 167 5.22 1.60 -11.65
N LEU A 168 6.36 1.95 -11.06
CA LEU A 168 6.78 3.34 -10.84
C LEU A 168 7.09 4.07 -12.16
N ASN A 169 7.35 3.34 -13.25
CA ASN A 169 7.59 3.93 -14.57
C ASN A 169 6.39 4.72 -15.10
N THR A 170 5.17 4.33 -14.75
CA THR A 170 3.95 5.03 -15.16
C THR A 170 3.48 6.09 -14.15
N LEU A 171 4.15 6.18 -12.99
CA LEU A 171 3.79 7.13 -11.95
C LEU A 171 4.13 8.57 -12.38
N ASP A 172 3.23 9.52 -12.17
CA ASP A 172 3.51 10.93 -12.46
C ASP A 172 4.54 11.53 -11.48
N ALA A 173 5.17 12.63 -11.88
CA ALA A 173 6.24 13.26 -11.10
C ALA A 173 5.79 13.75 -9.71
N ARG A 174 4.53 14.17 -9.57
CA ARG A 174 3.95 14.64 -8.30
C ARG A 174 3.80 13.47 -7.32
N GLN A 175 3.29 12.35 -7.79
CA GLN A 175 3.14 11.14 -6.98
C GLN A 175 4.50 10.51 -6.63
N LEU A 176 5.45 10.54 -7.56
CA LEU A 176 6.82 10.12 -7.29
C LEU A 176 7.44 10.99 -6.19
N GLY A 177 7.33 12.32 -6.30
CA GLY A 177 7.83 13.26 -5.30
C GLY A 177 7.19 13.06 -3.91
N ALA A 178 5.89 12.77 -3.86
CA ALA A 178 5.19 12.45 -2.61
C ALA A 178 5.76 11.19 -1.94
N GLY A 179 6.08 10.14 -2.73
CA GLY A 179 6.73 8.95 -2.21
C GLY A 179 8.18 9.20 -1.78
N LEU A 180 8.94 10.00 -2.53
CA LEU A 180 10.32 10.36 -2.16
C LEU A 180 10.39 11.15 -0.86
N ALA A 181 9.39 11.98 -0.55
CA ALA A 181 9.33 12.67 0.75
C ALA A 181 9.28 11.67 1.93
N GLU A 182 8.55 10.56 1.79
CA GLU A 182 8.52 9.50 2.79
C GLU A 182 9.84 8.71 2.84
N VAL A 183 10.47 8.48 1.69
CA VAL A 183 11.80 7.84 1.63
C VAL A 183 12.84 8.69 2.37
N ILE A 184 12.86 10.00 2.14
CA ILE A 184 13.75 10.95 2.83
C ILE A 184 13.49 10.94 4.34
N LYS A 185 12.23 10.88 4.75
CA LYS A 185 11.84 10.78 6.17
C LYS A 185 12.53 9.60 6.87
N TYR A 186 12.59 8.42 6.26
CA TYR A 186 13.27 7.26 6.85
C TYR A 186 14.78 7.51 7.06
N GLY A 187 15.44 8.16 6.12
CA GLY A 187 16.84 8.58 6.28
C GLY A 187 17.03 9.50 7.50
N LEU A 188 16.16 10.51 7.62
CA LEU A 188 16.24 11.49 8.71
C LEU A 188 15.98 10.89 10.09
N ILE A 189 15.06 9.91 10.22
CA ILE A 189 14.69 9.37 11.55
C ILE A 189 15.56 8.21 12.02
N LYS A 190 16.18 7.45 11.11
CA LYS A 190 16.83 6.18 11.47
C LYS A 190 18.17 5.92 10.80
N ASP A 191 18.49 6.54 9.67
CA ASP A 191 19.66 6.13 8.88
C ASP A 191 20.30 7.31 8.14
N ILE A 192 21.25 7.96 8.78
CA ILE A 192 21.95 9.12 8.19
C ILE A 192 22.71 8.74 6.91
N HIS A 193 23.28 7.53 6.82
CA HIS A 193 23.98 7.08 5.61
C HIS A 193 23.02 6.86 4.45
N PHE A 194 21.78 6.42 4.75
CA PHE A 194 20.74 6.35 3.72
C PHE A 194 20.32 7.75 3.27
N PHE A 195 20.23 8.71 4.19
CA PHE A 195 19.96 10.11 3.84
C PHE A 195 21.03 10.69 2.92
N GLU A 196 22.32 10.55 3.28
CA GLU A 196 23.45 11.00 2.46
C GLU A 196 23.45 10.34 1.07
N TRP A 197 23.12 9.03 1.01
CA TRP A 197 22.98 8.34 -0.26
C TRP A 197 21.82 8.90 -1.10
N LEU A 198 20.69 9.25 -0.48
CA LEU A 198 19.54 9.86 -1.18
C LEU A 198 19.93 11.23 -1.78
N GLU A 199 20.64 12.08 -1.03
CA GLU A 199 21.14 13.36 -1.56
C GLU A 199 22.03 13.16 -2.78
N ALA A 200 22.96 12.22 -2.74
CA ALA A 200 23.89 11.94 -3.83
C ALA A 200 23.19 11.32 -5.08
N ASN A 201 22.03 10.66 -4.90
CA ASN A 201 21.36 9.92 -5.97
C ASN A 201 19.96 10.48 -6.34
N ILE A 202 19.61 11.67 -5.87
CA ILE A 202 18.25 12.22 -6.09
C ILE A 202 17.90 12.34 -7.57
N GLN A 203 18.85 12.65 -8.44
CA GLN A 203 18.63 12.76 -9.89
C GLN A 203 18.30 11.40 -10.52
N LEU A 204 18.93 10.31 -10.09
CA LEU A 204 18.62 8.95 -10.52
C LEU A 204 17.21 8.53 -10.07
N LEU A 205 16.85 8.85 -8.82
CA LEU A 205 15.51 8.57 -8.29
C LEU A 205 14.42 9.34 -9.05
N MET A 206 14.66 10.61 -9.37
CA MET A 206 13.74 11.43 -10.18
C MET A 206 13.65 10.96 -11.62
N ALA A 207 14.74 10.41 -12.17
CA ALA A 207 14.78 9.80 -13.50
C ALA A 207 14.18 8.38 -13.51
N LYS A 208 13.74 7.87 -12.35
CA LYS A 208 13.19 6.52 -12.16
C LYS A 208 14.17 5.40 -12.53
N ASP A 209 15.45 5.61 -12.23
CA ASP A 209 16.45 4.56 -12.36
C ASP A 209 16.04 3.34 -11.52
N GLU A 210 16.01 2.16 -12.16
CA GLU A 210 15.48 0.94 -11.55
C GLU A 210 16.28 0.52 -10.32
N GLU A 211 17.61 0.55 -10.40
CA GLU A 211 18.49 0.13 -9.29
C GLU A 211 18.39 1.09 -8.11
N ALA A 212 18.36 2.41 -8.37
CA ALA A 212 18.19 3.41 -7.34
C ALA A 212 16.81 3.30 -6.66
N LEU A 213 15.73 3.10 -7.41
CA LEU A 213 14.40 2.89 -6.87
C LEU A 213 14.30 1.60 -6.04
N ASP A 214 14.82 0.49 -6.56
CA ASP A 214 14.84 -0.79 -5.82
C ASP A 214 15.55 -0.62 -4.46
N ARG A 215 16.72 0.02 -4.45
CA ARG A 215 17.47 0.30 -3.23
C ARG A 215 16.68 1.18 -2.26
N ALA A 216 16.07 2.25 -2.75
CA ALA A 216 15.27 3.16 -1.93
C ALA A 216 14.05 2.46 -1.31
N VAL A 217 13.31 1.66 -2.10
CA VAL A 217 12.14 0.90 -1.63
C VAL A 217 12.58 -0.15 -0.59
N VAL A 218 13.60 -0.92 -0.89
CA VAL A 218 14.12 -1.95 0.02
C VAL A 218 14.51 -1.34 1.36
N ARG A 219 15.34 -0.28 1.36
CA ARG A 219 15.83 0.32 2.61
C ARG A 219 14.72 0.96 3.43
N SER A 220 13.77 1.62 2.77
CA SER A 220 12.58 2.17 3.43
C SER A 220 11.74 1.08 4.11
N CYS A 221 11.48 -0.03 3.40
CA CYS A 221 10.75 -1.17 3.96
C CYS A 221 11.50 -1.84 5.11
N GLU A 222 12.84 -1.95 5.06
CA GLU A 222 13.66 -2.47 6.18
C GLU A 222 13.47 -1.62 7.42
N ILE A 223 13.58 -0.29 7.29
CA ILE A 223 13.44 0.63 8.42
C ILE A 223 12.01 0.58 8.96
N LYS A 224 11.00 0.68 8.09
CA LYS A 224 9.62 0.67 8.53
C LYS A 224 9.20 -0.65 9.18
N SER A 225 9.59 -1.79 8.59
CA SER A 225 9.25 -3.10 9.15
C SER A 225 9.87 -3.32 10.54
N ALA A 226 11.08 -2.82 10.79
CA ALA A 226 11.71 -2.86 12.11
C ALA A 226 10.91 -2.04 13.14
N ILE A 227 10.49 -0.81 12.78
CA ILE A 227 9.67 0.05 13.64
C ILE A 227 8.31 -0.59 13.93
N VAL A 228 7.64 -1.15 12.90
CA VAL A 228 6.36 -1.82 13.04
C VAL A 228 6.47 -3.09 13.89
N ALA A 229 7.55 -3.86 13.75
CA ALA A 229 7.79 -5.04 14.57
C ALA A 229 8.00 -4.70 16.05
N ALA A 230 8.61 -3.55 16.35
CA ALA A 230 8.81 -3.06 17.72
C ALA A 230 7.53 -2.48 18.33
N ASP A 231 6.68 -1.84 17.52
CA ASP A 231 5.46 -1.14 17.96
C ASP A 231 4.36 -1.20 16.90
N GLU A 232 3.63 -2.33 16.87
CA GLU A 232 2.60 -2.56 15.85
C GLU A 232 1.43 -1.56 15.96
N ARG A 233 1.03 -1.17 17.18
CA ARG A 233 -0.17 -0.36 17.42
C ARG A 233 0.08 1.14 17.60
N GLU A 234 1.35 1.58 17.43
CA GLU A 234 1.72 3.00 17.58
C GLU A 234 1.48 3.56 19.00
N GLU A 235 1.89 2.79 20.00
CA GLU A 235 1.83 3.20 21.39
C GLU A 235 3.15 3.84 21.88
N GLY A 236 4.20 3.86 21.03
CA GLY A 236 5.54 4.33 21.38
C GLY A 236 6.40 4.74 20.18
N GLU A 237 7.44 3.95 19.85
CA GLU A 237 8.48 4.30 18.85
C GLU A 237 7.90 4.57 17.44
N ARG A 238 6.82 3.93 17.08
CA ARG A 238 6.17 4.14 15.76
C ARG A 238 5.69 5.58 15.57
N ALA A 239 5.51 6.37 16.62
CA ALA A 239 5.19 7.80 16.53
C ALA A 239 6.26 8.61 15.78
N LEU A 240 7.52 8.13 15.70
CA LEU A 240 8.57 8.74 14.90
C LEU A 240 8.21 8.83 13.41
N LEU A 241 7.38 7.91 12.90
CA LEU A 241 6.89 7.92 11.52
C LEU A 241 6.00 9.14 11.22
N ASN A 242 5.54 9.87 12.23
CA ASN A 242 4.75 11.09 12.06
C ASN A 242 5.62 12.36 11.89
N LEU A 243 6.94 12.23 11.77
CA LEU A 243 7.83 13.37 11.49
C LEU A 243 7.35 14.15 10.26
N GLY A 244 7.22 15.46 10.41
CA GLY A 244 6.75 16.37 9.35
C GLY A 244 5.22 16.46 9.21
N HIS A 245 4.44 15.52 9.73
CA HIS A 245 2.97 15.55 9.60
C HIS A 245 2.35 16.78 10.26
N THR A 246 2.83 17.19 11.44
CA THR A 246 2.34 18.37 12.16
C THR A 246 2.56 19.65 11.34
N PHE A 247 3.74 19.84 10.77
CA PHE A 247 4.04 21.00 9.92
C PHE A 247 3.20 21.02 8.65
N GLY A 248 3.01 19.87 8.01
CA GLY A 248 2.14 19.70 6.85
C GLY A 248 0.67 20.03 7.15
N GLN A 249 0.18 19.68 8.34
CA GLN A 249 -1.18 20.00 8.79
C GLN A 249 -1.36 21.49 9.08
N ILE A 250 -0.38 22.13 9.73
CA ILE A 250 -0.39 23.59 9.98
C ILE A 250 -0.38 24.35 8.64
N GLY A 251 0.45 23.95 7.70
CA GLY A 251 0.49 24.55 6.36
C GLY A 251 -0.85 24.45 5.62
N ARG A 252 -1.54 23.31 5.71
CA ARG A 252 -2.89 23.12 5.13
C ARG A 252 -3.96 23.95 5.82
N ALA A 253 -3.90 24.12 7.13
CA ALA A 253 -4.83 24.97 7.88
C ALA A 253 -4.66 26.45 7.51
N SER A 254 -3.42 26.94 7.37
CA SER A 254 -3.13 28.33 6.97
C SER A 254 -3.53 28.64 5.51
N CYS A 255 -3.48 27.65 4.62
CA CYS A 255 -3.94 27.81 3.23
C CYS A 255 -5.47 27.86 3.10
N ARG A 256 -6.22 27.19 4.01
CA ARG A 256 -7.69 27.25 4.02
C ARG A 256 -8.27 28.57 4.51
N GLY A 257 -7.48 29.37 5.21
CA GLY A 257 -7.90 30.70 5.71
C GLY A 257 -7.77 31.86 4.70
N ARG A 258 -7.40 31.59 3.44
CA ARG A 258 -7.20 32.60 2.38
C ARG A 258 -8.09 32.41 1.13
N VAL A 259 -9.27 31.86 1.33
CA VAL A 259 -10.31 31.86 0.26
C VAL A 259 -11.52 32.64 0.74
#